data_476061b473ad9afbf585ce65f6b7a4a3
#
_entry.id   476061b473ad9afbf585ce65f6b7a4a3
#
_cell.length_a   1.000
_cell.length_b   1.000
_cell.length_c   1.000
_cell.angle_alpha   90.00
_cell.angle_beta   90.00
_cell.angle_gamma   90.00
#
_symmetry.space_group_name_H-M   'P 1'
#
loop_
_entity.id
_entity.type
_entity.pdbx_description
1 polymer ?
#
loop_
_entity_poly.entity_id
_entity_poly.type
_entity_poly.pdbx_seq_one_letter_code
_entity_poly.pdbx_strand_id
1 'polypeptide(L)'
;MQNKSYLKCVNPKCGKEYSITSTEFICECSNLLDVKYKNNPPTNLKDIFYERRNPQGSIFNESGVWRFRELLNFCDIETNDLAQCSKHLVSLDGAEGRQSKPYHMSKVSKFIGIENEKLMLQPEGYNPSGSFKDNGMSTAVTHAKMVQAKKIICASTGNTSASAG
;
A
#
# COMPACT_ATOMS: atom_id res chain seq x y z
N MET A 1 -7.49 -19.92 -0.24
CA MET A 1 -7.57 -18.49 -0.61
C MET A 1 -7.10 -18.33 -2.05
N GLN A 2 -7.92 -17.79 -2.90
CA GLN A 2 -7.49 -17.49 -4.27
C GLN A 2 -6.78 -16.13 -4.25
N ASN A 3 -5.48 -16.12 -4.53
CA ASN A 3 -4.74 -14.87 -4.63
C ASN A 3 -5.26 -14.04 -5.81
N LYS A 4 -5.64 -12.79 -5.57
CA LYS A 4 -6.11 -11.84 -6.59
C LYS A 4 -4.99 -11.32 -7.47
N SER A 5 -3.75 -11.53 -7.08
CA SER A 5 -2.55 -11.08 -7.78
C SER A 5 -1.58 -12.23 -8.03
N TYR A 6 -0.68 -12.00 -8.96
CA TYR A 6 0.39 -12.90 -9.34
C TYR A 6 1.59 -12.09 -9.83
N LEU A 7 2.75 -12.72 -9.89
CA LEU A 7 3.94 -12.11 -10.49
C LEU A 7 4.04 -12.55 -11.95
N LYS A 8 4.38 -11.61 -12.81
CA LYS A 8 4.58 -11.87 -14.26
C LYS A 8 5.88 -11.27 -14.75
N CYS A 9 6.60 -12.04 -15.55
CA CYS A 9 7.81 -11.54 -16.21
C CYS A 9 7.49 -10.33 -17.08
N VAL A 10 8.30 -9.26 -16.93
CA VAL A 10 8.15 -8.05 -17.73
C VAL A 10 8.55 -8.23 -19.19
N ASN A 11 9.30 -9.29 -19.51
CA ASN A 11 9.67 -9.62 -20.88
C ASN A 11 8.45 -10.22 -21.61
N PRO A 12 7.89 -9.53 -22.64
CA PRO A 12 6.69 -10.00 -23.35
C PRO A 12 6.90 -11.32 -24.10
N LYS A 13 8.15 -11.65 -24.46
CA LYS A 13 8.47 -12.92 -25.12
C LYS A 13 8.54 -14.11 -24.18
N CYS A 14 8.73 -13.85 -22.87
CA CYS A 14 8.78 -14.88 -21.84
C CYS A 14 7.39 -15.14 -21.24
N GLY A 15 6.76 -14.10 -20.70
CA GLY A 15 5.41 -14.14 -20.17
C GLY A 15 5.18 -15.08 -18.98
N LYS A 16 6.22 -15.69 -18.39
CA LYS A 16 6.10 -16.62 -17.25
C LYS A 16 5.41 -15.94 -16.06
N GLU A 17 4.59 -16.71 -15.38
CA GLU A 17 3.82 -16.28 -14.21
C GLU A 17 4.24 -17.09 -12.98
N TYR A 18 4.22 -16.42 -11.81
CA TYR A 18 4.59 -16.99 -10.51
C TYR A 18 3.53 -16.64 -9.49
N SER A 19 3.44 -17.43 -8.43
CA SER A 19 2.58 -17.10 -7.29
C SER A 19 3.00 -15.76 -6.67
N ILE A 20 2.02 -14.97 -6.21
CA ILE A 20 2.32 -13.77 -5.42
C ILE A 20 3.06 -14.09 -4.10
N THR A 21 2.99 -15.33 -3.63
CA THR A 21 3.72 -15.83 -2.47
C THR A 21 5.09 -16.42 -2.82
N SER A 22 5.52 -16.33 -4.08
CA SER A 22 6.89 -16.71 -4.47
C SER A 22 7.89 -15.76 -3.84
N THR A 23 9.04 -16.29 -3.46
CA THR A 23 10.20 -15.52 -3.02
C THR A 23 11.10 -15.07 -4.17
N GLU A 24 10.77 -15.51 -5.38
CA GLU A 24 11.49 -15.10 -6.59
C GLU A 24 11.18 -13.64 -6.91
N PHE A 25 12.21 -12.85 -7.18
CA PHE A 25 12.12 -11.45 -7.61
C PHE A 25 12.64 -11.23 -9.04
N ILE A 26 13.30 -12.25 -9.60
CA ILE A 26 13.81 -12.30 -10.96
C ILE A 26 13.26 -13.54 -11.64
N CYS A 27 12.82 -13.41 -12.88
CA CYS A 27 12.38 -14.51 -13.72
C CYS A 27 13.57 -15.39 -14.13
N GLU A 28 13.35 -16.66 -14.41
CA GLU A 28 14.37 -17.59 -14.96
C GLU A 28 15.05 -17.07 -16.24
N CYS A 29 14.40 -16.19 -16.99
CA CYS A 29 15.00 -15.49 -18.14
C CYS A 29 15.79 -14.23 -17.76
N SER A 30 16.13 -14.05 -16.48
CA SER A 30 16.88 -12.92 -15.90
C SER A 30 16.21 -11.55 -16.03
N ASN A 31 14.92 -11.49 -16.34
CA ASN A 31 14.14 -10.25 -16.35
C ASN A 31 13.37 -10.09 -15.04
N LEU A 32 12.99 -8.85 -14.73
CA LEU A 32 12.21 -8.52 -13.53
C LEU A 32 10.82 -9.14 -13.56
N LEU A 33 10.26 -9.32 -12.38
CA LEU A 33 8.87 -9.69 -12.18
C LEU A 33 8.05 -8.46 -11.79
N ASP A 34 6.85 -8.36 -12.33
CA ASP A 34 5.89 -7.29 -12.05
C ASP A 34 4.62 -7.89 -11.43
N VAL A 35 3.99 -7.15 -10.51
CA VAL A 35 2.73 -7.57 -9.89
C VAL A 35 1.57 -7.31 -10.83
N LYS A 36 0.84 -8.36 -11.15
CA LYS A 36 -0.38 -8.29 -11.97
C LYS A 36 -1.61 -8.67 -11.16
N TYR A 37 -2.72 -8.10 -11.52
CA TYR A 37 -4.02 -8.33 -10.90
C TYR A 37 -4.90 -9.19 -11.78
N LYS A 38 -5.61 -10.15 -11.18
CA LYS A 38 -6.52 -11.06 -11.90
C LYS A 38 -7.83 -10.38 -12.25
N ASN A 39 -8.29 -9.49 -11.38
CA ASN A 39 -9.58 -8.83 -11.52
C ASN A 39 -9.42 -7.30 -11.53
N ASN A 40 -10.33 -6.63 -12.19
CA ASN A 40 -10.43 -5.18 -12.08
C ASN A 40 -10.93 -4.80 -10.67
N PRO A 41 -10.49 -3.65 -10.14
CA PRO A 41 -11.02 -3.15 -8.89
C PRO A 41 -12.51 -2.81 -9.02
N PRO A 42 -13.26 -2.75 -7.89
CA PRO A 42 -14.66 -2.30 -7.89
C PRO A 42 -14.83 -0.93 -8.54
N THR A 43 -15.98 -0.71 -9.20
CA THR A 43 -16.25 0.56 -9.90
C THR A 43 -16.59 1.71 -8.95
N ASN A 44 -17.02 1.40 -7.73
CA ASN A 44 -17.44 2.35 -6.69
C ASN A 44 -16.34 2.67 -5.66
N LEU A 45 -15.06 2.54 -6.03
CA LEU A 45 -13.93 2.78 -5.11
C LEU A 45 -13.96 4.14 -4.44
N LYS A 46 -14.40 5.18 -5.16
CA LYS A 46 -14.47 6.54 -4.62
C LYS A 46 -15.37 6.60 -3.39
N ASP A 47 -16.52 5.98 -3.46
CA ASP A 47 -17.50 5.97 -2.38
C ASP A 47 -16.98 5.15 -1.19
N ILE A 48 -16.42 3.97 -1.45
CA ILE A 48 -15.80 3.13 -0.45
C ILE A 48 -14.68 3.88 0.31
N PHE A 49 -13.82 4.59 -0.41
CA PHE A 49 -12.71 5.34 0.21
C PHE A 49 -13.21 6.56 0.97
N TYR A 50 -14.28 7.19 0.50
CA TYR A 50 -14.90 8.32 1.18
C TYR A 50 -15.54 7.89 2.50
N GLU A 51 -16.30 6.81 2.51
CA GLU A 51 -16.92 6.24 3.72
C GLU A 51 -15.87 5.88 4.77
N ARG A 52 -14.74 5.34 4.36
CA ARG A 52 -13.62 5.00 5.26
C ARG A 52 -12.89 6.20 5.85
N ARG A 53 -13.18 7.43 5.41
CA ARG A 53 -12.65 8.63 6.05
C ARG A 53 -13.29 8.90 7.41
N ASN A 54 -14.47 8.35 7.65
CA ASN A 54 -15.12 8.39 8.96
C ASN A 54 -14.84 7.07 9.67
N PRO A 55 -13.82 6.99 10.52
CA PRO A 55 -13.39 5.75 11.13
C PRO A 55 -14.41 5.30 12.18
N GLN A 56 -15.32 4.43 11.80
CA GLN A 56 -16.10 3.66 12.74
C GLN A 56 -15.76 2.18 12.52
N GLY A 57 -14.95 1.61 13.40
CA GLY A 57 -14.88 0.19 13.62
C GLY A 57 -13.69 -0.59 13.07
N SER A 58 -12.75 -0.02 12.30
CA SER A 58 -11.56 -0.79 11.88
C SER A 58 -10.31 0.07 11.85
N ILE A 59 -9.29 -0.35 12.60
CA ILE A 59 -7.97 0.31 12.61
C ILE A 59 -7.34 0.36 11.20
N PHE A 60 -7.67 -0.57 10.30
CA PHE A 60 -7.19 -0.56 8.93
C PHE A 60 -7.78 0.57 8.08
N ASN A 61 -8.91 1.14 8.46
CA ASN A 61 -9.45 2.32 7.79
C ASN A 61 -8.64 3.59 8.12
N GLU A 62 -7.96 3.57 9.27
CA GLU A 62 -7.11 4.65 9.75
C GLU A 62 -5.64 4.44 9.38
N SER A 63 -5.25 3.22 9.06
CA SER A 63 -3.87 2.83 8.78
C SER A 63 -3.48 3.06 7.32
N GLY A 64 -3.13 4.30 6.98
CA GLY A 64 -2.45 4.67 5.72
C GLY A 64 -2.96 3.94 4.48
N VAL A 65 -2.14 3.07 3.91
CA VAL A 65 -2.41 2.35 2.66
C VAL A 65 -3.58 1.37 2.74
N TRP A 66 -3.90 0.83 3.91
CA TRP A 66 -4.98 -0.16 4.07
C TRP A 66 -6.38 0.43 3.90
N ARG A 67 -6.52 1.75 3.94
CA ARG A 67 -7.73 2.42 3.49
C ARG A 67 -8.06 2.07 2.04
N PHE A 68 -7.03 1.85 1.23
CA PHE A 68 -7.10 1.58 -0.22
C PHE A 68 -6.84 0.09 -0.53
N ARG A 69 -7.15 -0.80 0.41
CA ARG A 69 -6.80 -2.23 0.33
C ARG A 69 -7.35 -2.96 -0.90
N GLU A 70 -8.39 -2.44 -1.55
CA GLU A 70 -8.90 -2.96 -2.82
C GLU A 70 -7.86 -2.83 -3.95
N LEU A 71 -6.96 -1.87 -3.84
CA LEU A 71 -5.87 -1.64 -4.79
C LEU A 71 -4.58 -2.36 -4.40
N LEU A 72 -4.50 -2.94 -3.20
CA LEU A 72 -3.27 -3.56 -2.69
C LEU A 72 -3.21 -5.08 -2.90
N ASN A 73 -4.31 -5.73 -3.17
CA ASN A 73 -4.46 -7.13 -3.59
C ASN A 73 -3.73 -8.21 -2.76
N PHE A 74 -3.49 -7.98 -1.49
CA PHE A 74 -2.97 -9.00 -0.58
C PHE A 74 -4.05 -9.93 -0.02
N CYS A 75 -5.33 -9.52 -0.09
CA CYS A 75 -6.45 -10.22 0.51
C CYS A 75 -7.59 -10.41 -0.47
N ASP A 76 -8.31 -11.50 -0.32
CA ASP A 76 -9.59 -11.70 -1.00
C ASP A 76 -10.67 -10.91 -0.24
N ILE A 77 -11.04 -9.74 -0.78
CA ILE A 77 -11.90 -8.77 -0.10
C ILE A 77 -13.38 -9.09 -0.33
N GLU A 78 -13.69 -10.03 -1.20
CA GLU A 78 -15.08 -10.48 -1.44
C GLU A 78 -15.64 -11.26 -0.26
N THR A 79 -14.79 -11.85 0.55
CA THR A 79 -15.20 -12.36 1.86
C THR A 79 -15.02 -11.22 2.87
N ASN A 80 -16.07 -10.86 3.58
CA ASN A 80 -16.02 -9.93 4.73
C ASN A 80 -15.10 -10.42 5.86
N ASP A 81 -14.17 -11.32 5.55
CA ASP A 81 -13.27 -11.95 6.49
C ASP A 81 -11.95 -11.18 6.60
N LEU A 82 -12.07 -9.91 6.99
CA LEU A 82 -10.94 -9.10 7.44
C LEU A 82 -10.14 -9.83 8.55
N ALA A 83 -10.77 -10.74 9.29
CA ALA A 83 -10.11 -11.50 10.34
C ALA A 83 -9.03 -12.43 9.79
N GLN A 84 -9.22 -13.03 8.61
CA GLN A 84 -8.18 -13.85 7.98
C GLN A 84 -7.09 -13.02 7.30
N CYS A 85 -7.43 -11.87 6.74
CA CYS A 85 -6.46 -10.93 6.20
C CYS A 85 -5.68 -10.22 7.30
N SER A 86 -6.35 -9.82 8.37
CA SER A 86 -5.77 -9.01 9.46
C SER A 86 -4.56 -9.66 10.14
N LYS A 87 -4.52 -10.99 10.23
CA LYS A 87 -3.37 -11.70 10.83
C LYS A 87 -2.04 -11.49 10.10
N HIS A 88 -2.07 -11.08 8.83
CA HIS A 88 -0.88 -10.80 8.03
C HIS A 88 -0.65 -9.32 7.79
N LEU A 89 -1.69 -8.49 7.88
CA LEU A 89 -1.57 -7.05 7.67
C LEU A 89 -0.74 -6.40 8.79
N VAL A 90 0.12 -5.49 8.40
CA VAL A 90 0.87 -4.64 9.32
C VAL A 90 0.27 -3.24 9.25
N SER A 91 -0.29 -2.78 10.36
CA SER A 91 -0.80 -1.42 10.48
C SER A 91 0.35 -0.43 10.72
N LEU A 92 0.10 0.84 10.45
CA LEU A 92 0.97 1.92 10.89
C LEU A 92 0.59 2.27 12.32
N ASP A 93 1.30 1.70 13.30
CA ASP A 93 1.05 1.98 14.72
C ASP A 93 1.26 3.48 15.00
N GLY A 94 0.32 4.07 15.75
CA GLY A 94 0.34 5.49 16.06
C GLY A 94 -0.23 6.40 14.96
N ALA A 95 -0.75 5.84 13.87
CA ALA A 95 -1.46 6.62 12.85
C ALA A 95 -2.86 7.06 13.30
N GLU A 96 -3.28 6.69 14.52
CA GLU A 96 -4.56 7.08 15.08
C GLU A 96 -4.74 8.60 15.04
N GLY A 97 -5.65 9.05 14.21
CA GLY A 97 -6.02 10.46 14.06
C GLY A 97 -4.98 11.36 13.40
N ARG A 98 -3.84 10.84 12.96
CA ARG A 98 -2.77 11.62 12.31
C ARG A 98 -2.74 11.50 10.80
N GLN A 99 -3.82 11.07 10.19
CA GLN A 99 -3.87 11.12 8.73
C GLN A 99 -3.70 12.57 8.29
N SER A 100 -2.66 12.78 7.51
CA SER A 100 -2.39 14.07 6.90
C SER A 100 -3.63 14.51 6.11
N LYS A 101 -4.44 15.37 6.73
CA LYS A 101 -5.51 16.03 6.00
C LYS A 101 -4.83 16.88 4.94
N PRO A 102 -5.28 16.79 3.67
CA PRO A 102 -4.74 17.71 2.67
C PRO A 102 -4.96 19.16 3.12
N TYR A 103 -3.90 19.94 3.04
CA TYR A 103 -3.98 21.37 3.35
C TYR A 103 -4.25 22.15 2.05
N HIS A 104 -5.21 23.08 2.12
CA HIS A 104 -5.40 24.06 1.07
C HIS A 104 -4.32 25.15 1.18
N MET A 105 -3.56 25.32 0.12
CA MET A 105 -2.38 26.20 0.10
C MET A 105 -2.62 27.46 -0.73
N SER A 106 -3.41 28.39 -0.18
CA SER A 106 -3.86 29.59 -0.92
C SER A 106 -2.72 30.47 -1.48
N LYS A 107 -1.67 30.68 -0.69
CA LYS A 107 -0.51 31.47 -1.14
C LYS A 107 0.29 30.78 -2.23
N VAL A 108 0.48 29.46 -2.11
CA VAL A 108 1.21 28.66 -3.11
C VAL A 108 0.38 28.55 -4.38
N SER A 109 -0.94 28.29 -4.25
CA SER A 109 -1.86 28.24 -5.40
C SER A 109 -1.81 29.52 -6.22
N LYS A 110 -1.85 30.68 -5.53
CA LYS A 110 -1.76 32.00 -6.19
C LYS A 110 -0.42 32.17 -6.89
N PHE A 111 0.68 31.77 -6.24
CA PHE A 111 2.03 31.90 -6.81
C PHE A 111 2.22 31.08 -8.09
N ILE A 112 1.68 29.87 -8.15
CA ILE A 112 1.82 28.96 -9.30
C ILE A 112 0.65 29.07 -10.30
N GLY A 113 -0.32 29.95 -10.07
CA GLY A 113 -1.43 30.18 -11.00
C GLY A 113 -2.52 29.10 -11.00
N ILE A 114 -2.63 28.31 -9.95
CA ILE A 114 -3.70 27.29 -9.78
C ILE A 114 -4.80 27.87 -8.91
N GLU A 115 -6.07 27.61 -9.24
CA GLU A 115 -7.19 28.01 -8.39
C GLU A 115 -7.03 27.47 -6.96
N ASN A 116 -7.31 28.31 -5.98
CA ASN A 116 -7.00 28.08 -4.58
C ASN A 116 -7.49 26.74 -4.02
N GLU A 117 -8.69 26.32 -4.44
CA GLU A 117 -9.32 25.07 -3.95
C GLU A 117 -8.86 23.81 -4.69
N LYS A 118 -8.09 23.99 -5.77
CA LYS A 118 -7.61 22.87 -6.60
C LYS A 118 -6.22 22.37 -6.20
N LEU A 119 -5.50 23.12 -5.37
CA LEU A 119 -4.21 22.69 -4.84
C LEU A 119 -4.37 22.16 -3.41
N MET A 120 -4.13 20.88 -3.24
CA MET A 120 -4.05 20.23 -1.94
C MET A 120 -2.66 19.61 -1.77
N LEU A 121 -2.05 19.81 -0.62
CA LEU A 121 -0.79 19.17 -0.23
C LEU A 121 -1.04 18.18 0.89
N GLN A 122 -0.45 16.99 0.75
CA GLN A 122 -0.47 15.95 1.78
C GLN A 122 0.93 15.81 2.36
N PRO A 123 1.17 16.24 3.60
CA PRO A 123 2.48 16.12 4.22
C PRO A 123 2.72 14.72 4.74
N GLU A 124 3.63 13.98 4.12
CA GLU A 124 4.01 12.61 4.50
C GLU A 124 4.86 12.54 5.78
N GLY A 125 5.28 13.69 6.30
CA GLY A 125 6.00 13.78 7.59
C GLY A 125 5.15 13.46 8.82
N TYR A 126 3.83 13.30 8.66
CA TYR A 126 2.95 12.85 9.75
C TYR A 126 2.84 11.33 9.89
N ASN A 127 3.44 10.56 8.99
CA ASN A 127 3.57 9.13 9.17
C ASN A 127 4.43 8.81 10.41
N PRO A 128 4.29 7.62 11.04
CA PRO A 128 4.95 7.27 12.30
C PRO A 128 6.47 7.47 12.30
N SER A 129 7.17 7.09 11.24
CA SER A 129 8.63 7.33 11.12
C SER A 129 8.98 8.71 10.55
N GLY A 130 7.99 9.58 10.31
CA GLY A 130 8.18 10.91 9.72
C GLY A 130 8.39 10.88 8.20
N SER A 131 8.07 9.79 7.52
CA SER A 131 8.37 9.61 6.10
C SER A 131 7.27 8.85 5.34
N PHE A 132 7.13 9.14 4.04
CA PHE A 132 6.28 8.38 3.13
C PHE A 132 6.70 6.89 3.00
N LYS A 133 7.89 6.52 3.46
CA LYS A 133 8.39 5.14 3.41
C LYS A 133 7.51 4.19 4.20
N ASP A 134 6.82 4.64 5.22
CA ASP A 134 5.88 3.86 6.02
C ASP A 134 4.79 3.23 5.16
N ASN A 135 4.30 3.93 4.13
CA ASN A 135 3.30 3.42 3.20
C ASN A 135 3.82 2.17 2.44
N GLY A 136 5.06 2.20 1.99
CA GLY A 136 5.70 1.07 1.32
C GLY A 136 6.08 -0.05 2.27
N MET A 137 6.61 0.29 3.45
CA MET A 137 7.07 -0.70 4.42
C MET A 137 5.92 -1.51 5.02
N SER A 138 4.77 -0.91 5.29
CA SER A 138 3.59 -1.67 5.75
C SER A 138 3.18 -2.77 4.76
N THR A 139 3.25 -2.53 3.46
CA THR A 139 2.98 -3.55 2.44
C THR A 139 4.13 -4.56 2.31
N ALA A 140 5.38 -4.10 2.35
CA ALA A 140 6.56 -4.97 2.25
C ALA A 140 6.65 -5.96 3.43
N VAL A 141 6.45 -5.48 4.66
CA VAL A 141 6.45 -6.33 5.86
C VAL A 141 5.23 -7.27 5.86
N THR A 142 4.08 -6.82 5.39
CA THR A 142 2.92 -7.70 5.21
C THR A 142 3.23 -8.84 4.24
N HIS A 143 3.84 -8.55 3.09
CA HIS A 143 4.27 -9.58 2.15
C HIS A 143 5.31 -10.53 2.77
N ALA A 144 6.30 -10.00 3.50
CA ALA A 144 7.27 -10.82 4.21
C ALA A 144 6.61 -11.80 5.20
N LYS A 145 5.59 -11.36 5.94
CA LYS A 145 4.78 -12.23 6.81
C LYS A 145 4.02 -13.29 6.01
N MET A 146 3.44 -12.94 4.86
CA MET A 146 2.72 -13.89 4.01
C MET A 146 3.61 -15.00 3.48
N VAL A 147 4.85 -14.68 3.10
CA VAL A 147 5.85 -15.68 2.62
C VAL A 147 6.62 -16.33 3.78
N GLN A 148 6.24 -16.06 5.03
CA GLN A 148 6.86 -16.61 6.24
C GLN A 148 8.38 -16.32 6.33
N ALA A 149 8.79 -15.14 5.87
CA ALA A 149 10.18 -14.71 5.96
C ALA A 149 10.64 -14.67 7.42
N LYS A 150 11.77 -15.28 7.70
CA LYS A 150 12.38 -15.30 9.06
C LYS A 150 13.16 -14.03 9.38
N LYS A 151 13.62 -13.33 8.35
CA LYS A 151 14.42 -12.10 8.46
C LYS A 151 14.09 -11.16 7.31
N ILE A 152 14.12 -9.87 7.59
CA ILE A 152 14.04 -8.80 6.58
C ILE A 152 15.36 -8.05 6.65
N ILE A 153 15.94 -7.75 5.50
CA ILE A 153 17.19 -6.99 5.38
C ILE A 153 16.90 -5.74 4.57
N CYS A 154 17.28 -4.58 5.08
CA CYS A 154 17.13 -3.30 4.40
C CYS A 154 18.51 -2.64 4.23
N ALA A 155 18.95 -2.44 2.99
CA ALA A 155 20.18 -1.74 2.67
C ALA A 155 19.93 -0.23 2.52
N SER A 156 19.67 0.45 3.65
CA SER A 156 19.42 1.88 3.68
C SER A 156 19.95 2.48 4.98
N THR A 157 20.53 3.68 4.91
CA THR A 157 20.96 4.48 6.07
C THR A 157 19.97 5.58 6.43
N GLY A 158 18.80 5.62 5.80
CA GLY A 158 17.82 6.69 5.94
C GLY A 158 16.41 6.18 6.20
N ASN A 159 15.45 6.92 5.70
CA ASN A 159 14.01 6.73 5.99
C ASN A 159 13.48 5.31 5.72
N THR A 160 14.05 4.59 4.76
CA THR A 160 13.61 3.21 4.47
C THR A 160 13.97 2.26 5.61
N SER A 161 15.17 2.39 6.19
CA SER A 161 15.57 1.62 7.37
C SER A 161 14.76 2.03 8.60
N ALA A 162 14.58 3.33 8.82
CA ALA A 162 13.80 3.83 9.95
C ALA A 162 12.36 3.31 9.92
N SER A 163 11.78 3.20 8.72
CA SER A 163 10.42 2.68 8.55
C SER A 163 10.33 1.14 8.59
N ALA A 164 11.44 0.43 8.42
CA ALA A 164 11.47 -1.03 8.44
C ALA A 164 11.66 -1.61 9.86
N GLY A 165 12.20 -0.82 10.80
CA GLY A 165 12.42 -1.16 12.20
C GLY A 165 11.23 -0.88 13.06
#